data_3de83ed1d5b325e0f72ce04f65419d2a
#
_entry.id   3de83ed1d5b325e0f72ce04f65419d2a
#
_cell.length_a   1.000
_cell.length_b   1.000
_cell.length_c   1.000
_cell.angle_alpha   90.00
_cell.angle_beta   90.00
_cell.angle_gamma   90.00
#
_symmetry.space_group_name_H-M   'P 1'
#
loop_
_entity.id
_entity.type
_entity.pdbx_description
1 polymer ?
#
loop_
_entity_poly.entity_id
_entity_poly.type
_entity_poly.pdbx_seq_one_letter_code
_entity_poly.pdbx_strand_id
1 'polypeptide(L)'
;MRIIIQAIKESKNFRTLRKWIKQIDEWKDPRTKGFSSDKKLHNDKYISVHGLTTNTEKRSICDLFRRSVDSCVLLYILATRTTIFGYKFKYNLSALISNKDAILIGGLILRHQQIIPNNVYSFTEEYGLDGRERGIVLMPFYSLFNHSCNPNVVRYSISKKVVMSAIHPIKKGEQLFDNYGQHYAIIEQSKRKENFLQQYYFLCKCTACRSDLPRYDGLYCFEETIQNNSVKLMIKTALKNLEKYASLAMMDKVKNKEFMIQELSKMIQILHDHVSTPSKEINEVVEILKRIYGLIGNKFVLPKI
;
A
#
# COMPACT_ATOMS: atom_id res chain seq x y z
N MET A 1 -1.10 19.20 -4.99
CA MET A 1 -2.07 20.10 -5.63
C MET A 1 -3.47 19.51 -5.81
N ARG A 2 -3.66 18.34 -6.44
CA ARG A 2 -5.00 17.71 -6.61
C ARG A 2 -5.77 17.56 -5.29
N ILE A 3 -5.12 17.13 -4.22
CA ILE A 3 -5.73 16.97 -2.88
C ILE A 3 -6.25 18.31 -2.34
N ILE A 4 -5.52 19.42 -2.53
CA ILE A 4 -5.97 20.76 -2.13
C ILE A 4 -7.22 21.18 -2.91
N ILE A 5 -7.22 20.96 -4.21
CA ILE A 5 -8.39 21.28 -5.07
C ILE A 5 -9.60 20.46 -4.61
N GLN A 6 -9.43 19.18 -4.29
CA GLN A 6 -10.48 18.32 -3.75
C GLN A 6 -11.01 18.87 -2.43
N ALA A 7 -10.12 19.21 -1.49
CA ALA A 7 -10.48 19.77 -0.18
C ALA A 7 -11.38 21.01 -0.32
N ILE A 8 -11.01 21.94 -1.22
CA ILE A 8 -11.75 23.18 -1.45
C ILE A 8 -13.09 22.90 -2.14
N LYS A 9 -13.12 22.02 -3.15
CA LYS A 9 -14.36 21.65 -3.83
C LYS A 9 -15.38 21.01 -2.88
N GLU A 10 -14.96 20.08 -2.04
CA GLU A 10 -15.83 19.39 -1.09
C GLU A 10 -16.32 20.32 0.02
N SER A 11 -15.45 21.17 0.56
CA SER A 11 -15.80 22.10 1.64
C SER A 11 -16.60 23.31 1.18
N LYS A 12 -16.56 23.62 -0.13
CA LYS A 12 -17.19 24.78 -0.81
C LYS A 12 -16.62 26.15 -0.36
N ASN A 13 -16.04 26.26 0.83
CA ASN A 13 -15.43 27.49 1.33
C ASN A 13 -14.40 27.18 2.44
N PHE A 14 -13.50 28.14 2.69
CA PHE A 14 -12.43 27.98 3.69
C PHE A 14 -12.92 27.91 5.13
N ARG A 15 -14.07 28.51 5.46
CA ARG A 15 -14.66 28.41 6.81
C ARG A 15 -15.05 26.98 7.15
N THR A 16 -15.73 26.30 6.24
CA THR A 16 -16.12 24.89 6.37
C THR A 16 -14.88 24.00 6.42
N LEU A 17 -13.88 24.27 5.55
CA LEU A 17 -12.62 23.53 5.55
C LEU A 17 -11.90 23.61 6.91
N ARG A 18 -11.78 24.82 7.49
CA ARG A 18 -11.20 24.99 8.84
C ARG A 18 -11.95 24.21 9.91
N LYS A 19 -13.29 24.21 9.85
CA LYS A 19 -14.11 23.44 10.80
C LYS A 19 -13.82 21.95 10.72
N TRP A 20 -13.72 21.39 9.51
CA TRP A 20 -13.41 19.98 9.32
C TRP A 20 -12.01 19.63 9.83
N ILE A 21 -11.00 20.43 9.48
CA ILE A 21 -9.62 20.22 9.92
C ILE A 21 -9.55 20.19 11.44
N LYS A 22 -10.13 21.20 12.11
CA LYS A 22 -10.17 21.26 13.57
C LYS A 22 -10.83 20.02 14.17
N GLN A 23 -11.98 19.61 13.64
CA GLN A 23 -12.69 18.43 14.09
C GLN A 23 -11.85 17.15 13.97
N ILE A 24 -11.09 16.99 12.86
CA ILE A 24 -10.25 15.81 12.65
C ILE A 24 -9.02 15.86 13.54
N ASP A 25 -8.40 17.03 13.71
CA ASP A 25 -7.18 17.18 14.52
C ASP A 25 -7.47 16.97 16.01
N GLU A 26 -8.67 17.32 16.47
CA GLU A 26 -9.16 17.08 17.85
C GLU A 26 -9.69 15.63 18.06
N TRP A 27 -9.71 14.80 17.00
CA TRP A 27 -10.21 13.44 17.09
C TRP A 27 -9.31 12.55 17.94
N LYS A 28 -9.87 11.98 19.03
CA LYS A 28 -9.09 11.26 20.05
C LYS A 28 -8.71 9.83 19.68
N ASP A 29 -9.58 9.10 18.99
CA ASP A 29 -9.31 7.71 18.62
C ASP A 29 -8.58 7.61 17.27
N PRO A 30 -7.28 7.27 17.25
CA PRO A 30 -6.51 7.20 16.00
C PRO A 30 -7.03 6.13 15.03
N ARG A 31 -7.76 5.11 15.50
CA ARG A 31 -8.28 4.01 14.66
C ARG A 31 -9.45 4.46 13.79
N THR A 32 -10.14 5.51 14.18
CA THR A 32 -11.31 6.03 13.47
C THR A 32 -11.09 7.46 12.97
N LYS A 33 -9.87 7.97 13.09
CA LYS A 33 -9.51 9.31 12.61
C LYS A 33 -9.74 9.43 11.10
N GLY A 34 -10.48 10.45 10.68
CA GLY A 34 -10.81 10.66 9.27
C GLY A 34 -12.05 9.89 8.78
N PHE A 35 -12.76 9.20 9.67
CA PHE A 35 -14.05 8.59 9.33
C PHE A 35 -15.11 9.66 9.12
N SER A 36 -15.99 9.42 8.17
CA SER A 36 -17.16 10.26 7.90
C SER A 36 -18.28 10.01 8.93
N SER A 37 -19.37 10.78 8.84
CA SER A 37 -20.54 10.66 9.73
C SER A 37 -21.19 9.27 9.71
N ASP A 38 -21.03 8.52 8.63
CA ASP A 38 -21.47 7.13 8.48
C ASP A 38 -20.52 6.10 9.14
N LYS A 39 -19.54 6.58 9.92
CA LYS A 39 -18.51 5.77 10.59
C LYS A 39 -17.63 4.95 9.63
N LYS A 40 -17.45 5.42 8.41
CA LYS A 40 -16.61 4.77 7.39
C LYS A 40 -15.50 5.70 6.89
N LEU A 41 -14.43 5.08 6.42
CA LEU A 41 -13.36 5.76 5.69
C LEU A 41 -13.66 5.69 4.19
N HIS A 42 -13.60 6.82 3.51
CA HIS A 42 -13.91 6.92 2.09
C HIS A 42 -12.69 7.34 1.27
N ASN A 43 -12.42 6.63 0.19
CA ASN A 43 -11.28 6.93 -0.69
C ASN A 43 -11.45 8.25 -1.46
N ASP A 44 -12.67 8.72 -1.63
CA ASP A 44 -13.04 9.92 -2.38
C ASP A 44 -13.33 11.13 -1.49
N LYS A 45 -13.18 11.04 -0.17
CA LYS A 45 -13.44 12.14 0.77
C LYS A 45 -12.15 12.75 1.32
N TYR A 46 -12.06 14.08 1.28
CA TYR A 46 -10.90 14.80 1.81
C TYR A 46 -10.67 14.56 3.31
N ILE A 47 -11.74 14.46 4.09
CA ILE A 47 -11.66 14.18 5.53
C ILE A 47 -10.85 12.90 5.83
N SER A 48 -11.05 11.87 5.02
CA SER A 48 -10.33 10.60 5.14
C SER A 48 -8.84 10.74 4.78
N VAL A 49 -8.51 11.56 3.79
CA VAL A 49 -7.10 11.88 3.44
C VAL A 49 -6.43 12.65 4.56
N HIS A 50 -7.10 13.68 5.11
CA HIS A 50 -6.54 14.52 6.18
C HIS A 50 -6.24 13.71 7.44
N GLY A 51 -7.03 12.68 7.72
CA GLY A 51 -6.84 11.78 8.87
C GLY A 51 -5.61 10.87 8.79
N LEU A 52 -4.98 10.72 7.62
CA LEU A 52 -3.84 9.81 7.43
C LEU A 52 -2.58 10.27 8.18
N THR A 53 -1.73 9.27 8.47
CA THR A 53 -0.50 9.45 9.25
C THR A 53 0.52 10.33 8.52
N THR A 54 1.08 11.30 9.23
CA THR A 54 2.15 12.19 8.77
C THR A 54 3.53 11.78 9.28
N ASN A 55 3.60 11.15 10.45
CA ASN A 55 4.82 10.88 11.23
C ASN A 55 5.68 12.15 11.47
N THR A 56 5.04 13.31 11.64
CA THR A 56 5.73 14.62 11.81
C THR A 56 6.77 14.56 12.92
N GLU A 57 6.41 13.96 14.05
CA GLU A 57 7.22 13.86 15.27
C GLU A 57 8.47 12.95 15.11
N LYS A 58 8.49 12.13 14.06
CA LYS A 58 9.59 11.20 13.78
C LYS A 58 10.49 11.68 12.65
N ARG A 59 10.13 12.77 11.99
CA ARG A 59 10.89 13.32 10.85
C ARG A 59 12.08 14.13 11.34
N SER A 60 13.17 14.08 10.58
CA SER A 60 14.33 14.93 10.85
C SER A 60 14.00 16.42 10.58
N ILE A 61 14.71 17.30 11.28
CA ILE A 61 14.60 18.75 11.06
C ILE A 61 14.88 19.10 9.59
N CYS A 62 15.85 18.44 8.96
CA CYS A 62 16.17 18.66 7.54
C CYS A 62 15.02 18.28 6.61
N ASP A 63 14.34 17.14 6.87
CA ASP A 63 13.16 16.72 6.08
C ASP A 63 12.00 17.72 6.25
N LEU A 64 11.72 18.15 7.49
CA LEU A 64 10.68 19.12 7.77
C LEU A 64 10.98 20.48 7.14
N PHE A 65 12.24 20.96 7.23
CA PHE A 65 12.66 22.21 6.62
C PHE A 65 12.47 22.18 5.09
N ARG A 66 13.00 21.15 4.43
CA ARG A 66 12.83 20.99 2.97
C ARG A 66 11.36 21.03 2.56
N ARG A 67 10.49 20.26 3.24
CA ARG A 67 9.05 20.25 2.96
C ARG A 67 8.37 21.59 3.22
N SER A 68 8.84 22.33 4.21
CA SER A 68 8.34 23.67 4.49
C SER A 68 8.68 24.64 3.35
N VAL A 69 9.93 24.61 2.86
CA VAL A 69 10.34 25.41 1.70
C VAL A 69 9.53 25.03 0.45
N ASP A 70 9.42 23.74 0.14
CA ASP A 70 8.61 23.25 -0.98
C ASP A 70 7.14 23.69 -0.85
N SER A 71 6.60 23.71 0.37
CA SER A 71 5.22 24.13 0.63
C SER A 71 5.05 25.63 0.37
N CYS A 72 6.01 26.45 0.76
CA CYS A 72 6.01 27.88 0.48
C CYS A 72 6.06 28.17 -1.02
N VAL A 73 6.93 27.46 -1.75
CA VAL A 73 7.05 27.59 -3.21
C VAL A 73 5.74 27.19 -3.90
N LEU A 74 5.15 26.05 -3.51
CA LEU A 74 3.87 25.58 -4.07
C LEU A 74 2.72 26.54 -3.74
N LEU A 75 2.67 27.08 -2.53
CA LEU A 75 1.68 28.08 -2.14
C LEU A 75 1.83 29.36 -2.99
N TYR A 76 3.06 29.84 -3.16
CA TYR A 76 3.35 31.02 -3.96
C TYR A 76 2.91 30.85 -5.42
N ILE A 77 3.24 29.72 -6.04
CA ILE A 77 2.79 29.36 -7.39
C ILE A 77 1.25 29.35 -7.46
N LEU A 78 0.61 28.72 -6.47
CA LEU A 78 -0.85 28.64 -6.43
C LEU A 78 -1.48 30.03 -6.33
N ALA A 79 -0.98 30.88 -5.45
CA ALA A 79 -1.50 32.22 -5.21
C ALA A 79 -1.31 33.17 -6.40
N THR A 80 -0.15 33.08 -7.10
CA THR A 80 0.17 33.96 -8.22
C THR A 80 -0.42 33.48 -9.54
N ARG A 81 -0.66 32.17 -9.72
CA ARG A 81 -1.14 31.58 -10.99
C ARG A 81 -2.64 31.31 -11.01
N THR A 82 -3.32 31.34 -9.85
CA THR A 82 -4.75 31.02 -9.75
C THR A 82 -5.49 32.11 -8.97
N THR A 83 -6.82 32.05 -9.02
CA THR A 83 -7.72 32.93 -8.25
C THR A 83 -8.32 32.21 -7.04
N ILE A 84 -7.63 31.20 -6.50
CA ILE A 84 -8.13 30.34 -5.43
C ILE A 84 -8.49 31.11 -4.15
N PHE A 85 -7.83 32.24 -3.91
CA PHE A 85 -8.08 33.17 -2.79
C PHE A 85 -8.99 34.36 -3.18
N GLY A 86 -9.76 34.25 -4.28
CA GLY A 86 -10.61 35.30 -4.82
C GLY A 86 -9.90 36.23 -5.81
N TYR A 87 -8.59 36.34 -5.78
CA TYR A 87 -7.75 37.14 -6.67
C TYR A 87 -6.37 36.51 -6.84
N LYS A 88 -5.59 36.97 -7.84
CA LYS A 88 -4.20 36.60 -8.00
C LYS A 88 -3.30 37.55 -7.22
N PHE A 89 -2.42 37.01 -6.41
CA PHE A 89 -1.40 37.81 -5.73
C PHE A 89 -0.39 38.35 -6.75
N LYS A 90 -0.13 39.68 -6.71
CA LYS A 90 0.83 40.35 -7.59
C LYS A 90 2.23 40.39 -6.96
N TYR A 91 2.84 39.21 -6.71
CA TYR A 91 4.20 39.08 -6.15
C TYR A 91 4.41 39.75 -4.79
N ASN A 92 3.36 40.08 -4.07
CA ASN A 92 3.44 40.69 -2.74
C ASN A 92 3.44 39.60 -1.65
N LEU A 93 4.62 39.24 -1.16
CA LEU A 93 4.80 38.22 -0.13
C LEU A 93 4.14 38.62 1.19
N SER A 94 4.22 39.89 1.59
CA SER A 94 3.61 40.37 2.84
C SER A 94 2.08 40.19 2.83
N ALA A 95 1.43 40.48 1.71
CA ALA A 95 0.00 40.21 1.56
C ALA A 95 -0.32 38.71 1.63
N LEU A 96 0.55 37.86 1.08
CA LEU A 96 0.35 36.40 1.11
C LEU A 96 0.48 35.85 2.53
N ILE A 97 1.52 36.22 3.27
CA ILE A 97 1.74 35.73 4.65
C ILE A 97 0.74 36.30 5.66
N SER A 98 0.07 37.40 5.33
CA SER A 98 -1.01 37.97 6.16
C SER A 98 -2.38 37.39 5.83
N ASN A 99 -2.53 36.66 4.74
CA ASN A 99 -3.80 36.07 4.34
C ASN A 99 -4.06 34.76 5.06
N LYS A 100 -5.09 34.73 5.93
CA LYS A 100 -5.45 33.58 6.74
C LYS A 100 -5.78 32.32 5.92
N ASP A 101 -6.36 32.46 4.73
CA ASP A 101 -6.68 31.33 3.85
C ASP A 101 -5.42 30.80 3.16
N ALA A 102 -4.49 31.69 2.80
CA ALA A 102 -3.19 31.28 2.26
C ALA A 102 -2.36 30.50 3.31
N ILE A 103 -2.32 30.99 4.56
CA ILE A 103 -1.67 30.28 5.66
C ILE A 103 -2.27 28.87 5.84
N LEU A 104 -3.60 28.78 5.85
CA LEU A 104 -4.29 27.48 5.96
C LEU A 104 -3.87 26.54 4.82
N ILE A 105 -3.89 26.99 3.58
CA ILE A 105 -3.55 26.17 2.42
C ILE A 105 -2.07 25.80 2.43
N GLY A 106 -1.16 26.68 2.83
CA GLY A 106 0.26 26.38 3.01
C GLY A 106 0.50 25.28 4.03
N GLY A 107 -0.18 25.34 5.17
CA GLY A 107 -0.15 24.29 6.19
C GLY A 107 -0.68 22.95 5.68
N LEU A 108 -1.76 22.97 4.88
CA LEU A 108 -2.29 21.76 4.27
C LEU A 108 -1.35 21.18 3.21
N ILE A 109 -0.68 22.00 2.41
CA ILE A 109 0.33 21.52 1.46
C ILE A 109 1.45 20.81 2.22
N LEU A 110 1.97 21.42 3.30
CA LEU A 110 2.99 20.81 4.15
C LEU A 110 2.52 19.47 4.74
N ARG A 111 1.28 19.41 5.25
CA ARG A 111 0.71 18.18 5.77
C ARG A 111 0.61 17.10 4.69
N HIS A 112 0.15 17.43 3.49
CA HIS A 112 0.03 16.47 2.40
C HIS A 112 1.38 15.95 1.92
N GLN A 113 2.43 16.77 1.92
CA GLN A 113 3.78 16.31 1.62
C GLN A 113 4.30 15.29 2.64
N GLN A 114 3.79 15.31 3.86
CA GLN A 114 4.12 14.32 4.89
C GLN A 114 3.24 13.06 4.78
N ILE A 115 1.96 13.20 4.43
CA ILE A 115 1.02 12.09 4.24
C ILE A 115 1.45 11.20 3.07
N ILE A 116 1.76 11.79 1.92
CA ILE A 116 2.00 11.08 0.67
C ILE A 116 3.05 9.97 0.82
N PRO A 117 4.28 10.21 1.29
CA PRO A 117 5.33 9.18 1.34
C PRO A 117 4.98 7.96 2.20
N ASN A 118 4.09 8.12 3.17
CA ASN A 118 3.73 7.06 4.12
C ASN A 118 2.48 6.28 3.73
N ASN A 119 1.67 6.81 2.78
CA ASN A 119 0.31 6.30 2.53
C ASN A 119 0.01 6.03 1.06
N VAL A 120 0.95 6.27 0.16
CA VAL A 120 0.80 5.92 -1.26
C VAL A 120 1.37 4.55 -1.55
N TYR A 121 0.87 3.94 -2.60
CA TYR A 121 1.44 2.73 -3.17
C TYR A 121 1.60 2.89 -4.67
N SER A 122 2.56 2.13 -5.22
CA SER A 122 2.82 2.10 -6.65
C SER A 122 1.71 1.36 -7.37
N PHE A 123 1.32 1.92 -8.50
CA PHE A 123 0.46 1.28 -9.47
C PHE A 123 1.35 0.73 -10.58
N THR A 124 1.39 -0.61 -10.67
CA THR A 124 2.27 -1.32 -11.61
C THR A 124 1.45 -1.92 -12.74
N GLU A 125 1.94 -1.81 -13.95
CA GLU A 125 1.44 -2.54 -15.11
C GLU A 125 2.34 -3.72 -15.38
N GLU A 126 1.76 -4.90 -15.53
CA GLU A 126 2.50 -6.13 -15.75
C GLU A 126 2.43 -6.58 -17.21
N TYR A 127 3.61 -6.71 -17.83
CA TYR A 127 3.81 -7.26 -19.15
C TYR A 127 4.83 -8.40 -19.09
N GLY A 128 4.41 -9.62 -19.35
CA GLY A 128 5.31 -10.77 -19.27
C GLY A 128 6.07 -10.79 -17.94
N LEU A 129 7.39 -10.78 -17.96
CA LEU A 129 8.25 -10.73 -16.78
C LEU A 129 8.50 -9.30 -16.25
N ASP A 130 8.16 -8.28 -17.05
CA ASP A 130 8.42 -6.88 -16.70
C ASP A 130 7.23 -6.25 -15.99
N GLY A 131 7.43 -5.80 -14.77
CA GLY A 131 6.51 -4.89 -14.08
C GLY A 131 6.96 -3.45 -14.28
N ARG A 132 6.10 -2.59 -14.84
CA ARG A 132 6.39 -1.16 -15.01
C ARG A 132 5.56 -0.34 -14.05
N GLU A 133 6.23 0.41 -13.17
CA GLU A 133 5.54 1.40 -12.35
C GLU A 133 4.97 2.52 -13.23
N ARG A 134 3.65 2.74 -13.13
CA ARG A 134 2.91 3.74 -13.93
C ARG A 134 2.52 4.97 -13.14
N GLY A 135 2.58 4.88 -11.83
CA GLY A 135 2.25 5.99 -10.96
C GLY A 135 2.02 5.56 -9.52
N ILE A 136 1.59 6.54 -8.73
CA ILE A 136 1.26 6.35 -7.33
C ILE A 136 -0.19 6.69 -7.07
N VAL A 137 -0.80 5.97 -6.14
CA VAL A 137 -2.20 6.17 -5.73
C VAL A 137 -2.26 6.36 -4.22
N LEU A 138 -3.05 7.35 -3.80
CA LEU A 138 -3.41 7.57 -2.41
C LEU A 138 -4.85 7.12 -2.21
N MET A 139 -5.04 6.07 -1.41
CA MET A 139 -6.36 5.53 -1.06
C MET A 139 -6.44 5.36 0.45
N PRO A 140 -7.17 6.23 1.17
CA PRO A 140 -7.27 6.19 2.62
C PRO A 140 -7.69 4.84 3.20
N PHE A 141 -8.69 4.19 2.60
CA PHE A 141 -9.12 2.86 3.05
C PHE A 141 -8.01 1.80 2.91
N TYR A 142 -7.26 1.82 1.80
CA TYR A 142 -6.14 0.91 1.60
C TYR A 142 -5.01 1.17 2.60
N SER A 143 -4.77 2.43 2.98
CA SER A 143 -3.75 2.79 3.97
C SER A 143 -4.00 2.22 5.38
N LEU A 144 -5.16 1.59 5.63
CA LEU A 144 -5.45 0.84 6.87
C LEU A 144 -4.81 -0.55 6.91
N PHE A 145 -4.39 -1.11 5.77
CA PHE A 145 -3.69 -2.39 5.76
C PHE A 145 -2.29 -2.21 6.31
N ASN A 146 -2.01 -2.89 7.41
CA ASN A 146 -0.68 -2.89 8.01
C ASN A 146 0.27 -3.80 7.23
N HIS A 147 1.56 -3.58 7.45
CA HIS A 147 2.62 -4.37 6.83
C HIS A 147 2.91 -5.66 7.56
N SER A 148 3.16 -6.73 6.78
CA SER A 148 3.94 -7.90 7.19
C SER A 148 4.99 -8.24 6.13
N CYS A 149 6.19 -8.68 6.57
CA CYS A 149 7.20 -9.22 5.67
C CYS A 149 6.79 -10.57 5.08
N ASN A 150 5.83 -11.26 5.71
CA ASN A 150 5.12 -12.43 5.19
C ASN A 150 3.62 -12.09 5.21
N PRO A 151 3.09 -11.45 4.16
CA PRO A 151 1.71 -10.99 4.09
C PRO A 151 0.74 -12.15 3.88
N ASN A 152 -0.53 -11.96 4.26
CA ASN A 152 -1.59 -12.95 4.00
C ASN A 152 -2.56 -12.51 2.91
N VAL A 153 -2.41 -11.29 2.40
CA VAL A 153 -3.12 -10.81 1.23
C VAL A 153 -2.17 -10.21 0.20
N VAL A 154 -2.62 -10.16 -1.05
CA VAL A 154 -1.95 -9.45 -2.15
C VAL A 154 -2.91 -8.44 -2.76
N ARG A 155 -2.37 -7.32 -3.21
CA ARG A 155 -3.11 -6.31 -3.96
C ARG A 155 -2.84 -6.41 -5.45
N TYR A 156 -3.85 -6.09 -6.23
CA TYR A 156 -3.72 -5.81 -7.66
C TYR A 156 -4.81 -4.82 -8.08
N SER A 157 -4.66 -4.24 -9.26
CA SER A 157 -5.56 -3.18 -9.73
C SER A 157 -6.38 -3.67 -10.92
N ILE A 158 -7.69 -3.47 -10.86
CA ILE A 158 -8.58 -3.70 -12.00
C ILE A 158 -9.21 -2.35 -12.35
N SER A 159 -8.83 -1.78 -13.48
CA SER A 159 -9.26 -0.44 -13.90
C SER A 159 -9.00 0.61 -12.79
N LYS A 160 -10.01 1.23 -12.23
CA LYS A 160 -9.92 2.23 -11.16
C LYS A 160 -10.07 1.64 -9.74
N LYS A 161 -10.08 0.33 -9.60
CA LYS A 161 -10.28 -0.36 -8.32
C LYS A 161 -9.00 -1.07 -7.90
N VAL A 162 -8.72 -1.07 -6.61
CA VAL A 162 -7.74 -1.96 -5.97
C VAL A 162 -8.49 -3.14 -5.38
N VAL A 163 -8.02 -4.33 -5.69
CA VAL A 163 -8.54 -5.59 -5.16
C VAL A 163 -7.51 -6.17 -4.21
N MET A 164 -7.97 -6.65 -3.06
CA MET A 164 -7.18 -7.40 -2.09
C MET A 164 -7.64 -8.85 -2.11
N SER A 165 -6.75 -9.77 -2.39
CA SER A 165 -7.03 -11.21 -2.41
C SER A 165 -6.19 -11.96 -1.38
N ALA A 166 -6.79 -12.94 -0.71
CA ALA A 166 -6.06 -13.81 0.19
C ALA A 166 -5.06 -14.68 -0.59
N ILE A 167 -3.86 -14.83 -0.04
CA ILE A 167 -2.79 -15.70 -0.57
C ILE A 167 -2.37 -16.77 0.43
N HIS A 168 -2.93 -16.73 1.64
CA HIS A 168 -2.83 -17.74 2.68
C HIS A 168 -4.21 -17.96 3.31
N PRO A 169 -4.47 -19.11 3.95
CA PRO A 169 -5.64 -19.30 4.80
C PRO A 169 -5.68 -18.26 5.92
N ILE A 170 -6.82 -17.62 6.11
CA ILE A 170 -7.00 -16.54 7.11
C ILE A 170 -8.15 -16.94 8.04
N LYS A 171 -7.88 -17.03 9.33
CA LYS A 171 -8.89 -17.35 10.34
C LYS A 171 -9.73 -16.11 10.68
N LYS A 172 -10.96 -16.35 11.13
CA LYS A 172 -11.80 -15.26 11.63
C LYS A 172 -11.12 -14.53 12.80
N GLY A 173 -11.01 -13.22 12.67
CA GLY A 173 -10.36 -12.36 13.67
C GLY A 173 -8.87 -12.08 13.39
N GLU A 174 -8.25 -12.75 12.42
CA GLU A 174 -6.89 -12.42 12.01
C GLU A 174 -6.85 -11.11 11.25
N GLN A 175 -5.78 -10.34 11.49
CA GLN A 175 -5.53 -9.10 10.77
C GLN A 175 -5.08 -9.41 9.33
N LEU A 176 -5.58 -8.61 8.38
CA LEU A 176 -5.11 -8.64 7.00
C LEU A 176 -3.85 -7.78 6.89
N PHE A 177 -2.78 -8.38 6.39
CA PHE A 177 -1.48 -7.74 6.20
C PHE A 177 -1.10 -7.73 4.71
N ASP A 178 -0.74 -6.54 4.23
CA ASP A 178 -0.09 -6.38 2.93
C ASP A 178 1.45 -6.30 3.08
N ASN A 179 2.16 -6.34 1.98
CA ASN A 179 3.61 -6.13 1.93
C ASN A 179 3.94 -4.76 1.31
N TYR A 180 4.68 -3.94 2.06
CA TYR A 180 5.11 -2.62 1.57
C TYR A 180 6.39 -2.69 0.69
N GLY A 181 6.66 -3.84 0.04
CA GLY A 181 7.79 -4.03 -0.85
C GLY A 181 8.99 -4.78 -0.25
N GLN A 182 8.87 -5.29 0.99
CA GLN A 182 9.99 -5.90 1.71
C GLN A 182 9.64 -7.34 2.15
N HIS A 183 9.66 -8.29 1.20
CA HIS A 183 9.34 -9.70 1.50
C HIS A 183 10.52 -10.42 2.18
N TYR A 184 10.23 -11.25 3.21
CA TYR A 184 11.27 -11.91 4.01
C TYR A 184 12.13 -12.88 3.21
N ALA A 185 11.54 -13.62 2.27
CA ALA A 185 12.25 -14.60 1.46
C ALA A 185 13.24 -13.97 0.45
N ILE A 186 13.15 -12.65 0.22
CA ILE A 186 14.00 -11.94 -0.75
C ILE A 186 15.03 -11.07 -0.05
N ILE A 187 14.63 -10.33 1.00
CA ILE A 187 15.45 -9.28 1.61
C ILE A 187 15.77 -9.64 3.06
N GLU A 188 17.03 -9.49 3.43
CA GLU A 188 17.52 -9.73 4.81
C GLU A 188 16.78 -8.89 5.85
N GLN A 189 16.63 -9.43 7.05
CA GLN A 189 15.89 -8.81 8.14
C GLN A 189 16.44 -7.43 8.51
N SER A 190 17.77 -7.30 8.63
CA SER A 190 18.45 -6.04 8.94
C SER A 190 18.08 -4.94 7.94
N LYS A 191 18.15 -5.27 6.65
CA LYS A 191 17.83 -4.34 5.57
C LYS A 191 16.35 -3.99 5.52
N ARG A 192 15.46 -4.96 5.77
CA ARG A 192 14.02 -4.67 5.88
C ARG A 192 13.73 -3.69 7.01
N LYS A 193 14.31 -3.94 8.21
CA LYS A 193 14.13 -3.05 9.38
C LYS A 193 14.66 -1.64 9.12
N GLU A 194 15.82 -1.52 8.49
CA GLU A 194 16.39 -0.23 8.11
C GLU A 194 15.45 0.52 7.15
N ASN A 195 15.01 -0.12 6.07
CA ASN A 195 14.14 0.48 5.07
C ASN A 195 12.81 0.95 5.67
N PHE A 196 12.19 0.16 6.57
CA PHE A 196 10.95 0.57 7.22
C PHE A 196 11.16 1.73 8.19
N LEU A 197 12.27 1.75 8.91
CA LEU A 197 12.58 2.84 9.80
C LEU A 197 12.79 4.16 9.02
N GLN A 198 13.52 4.09 7.91
CA GLN A 198 13.80 5.26 7.07
C GLN A 198 12.56 5.78 6.33
N GLN A 199 11.74 4.90 5.77
CA GLN A 199 10.63 5.30 4.91
C GLN A 199 9.32 5.49 5.67
N TYR A 200 9.01 4.60 6.62
CA TYR A 200 7.72 4.54 7.31
C TYR A 200 7.80 4.84 8.80
N TYR A 201 9.01 5.03 9.34
CA TYR A 201 9.27 5.40 10.75
C TYR A 201 8.78 4.35 11.77
N PHE A 202 8.84 3.07 11.43
CA PHE A 202 8.55 1.98 12.37
C PHE A 202 9.55 0.83 12.26
N LEU A 203 9.70 0.09 13.37
CA LEU A 203 10.42 -1.19 13.40
C LEU A 203 9.42 -2.33 13.24
N CYS A 204 9.58 -3.12 12.18
CA CYS A 204 8.68 -4.23 11.89
C CYS A 204 8.83 -5.34 12.96
N LYS A 205 7.68 -5.76 13.51
CA LYS A 205 7.56 -6.84 14.52
C LYS A 205 6.63 -7.96 14.03
N CYS A 206 6.47 -8.14 12.72
CA CYS A 206 5.70 -9.26 12.17
C CYS A 206 6.36 -10.60 12.52
N THR A 207 5.66 -11.71 12.31
CA THR A 207 6.17 -13.06 12.60
C THR A 207 7.51 -13.33 11.93
N ALA A 208 7.64 -12.97 10.64
CA ALA A 208 8.92 -13.14 9.92
C ALA A 208 10.09 -12.37 10.54
N CYS A 209 9.83 -11.20 11.17
CA CYS A 209 10.87 -10.43 11.85
C CYS A 209 11.14 -10.88 13.29
N ARG A 210 10.14 -11.44 14.00
CA ARG A 210 10.33 -11.95 15.35
C ARG A 210 11.06 -13.28 15.38
N SER A 211 10.72 -14.16 14.43
CA SER A 211 11.30 -15.50 14.31
C SER A 211 12.52 -15.54 13.39
N ASP A 212 12.96 -14.39 12.89
CA ASP A 212 14.09 -14.27 11.95
C ASP A 212 14.02 -15.27 10.80
N LEU A 213 12.88 -15.32 10.11
CA LEU A 213 12.66 -16.28 9.04
C LEU A 213 13.74 -16.14 7.97
N PRO A 214 14.31 -17.28 7.52
CA PRO A 214 15.38 -17.27 6.54
C PRO A 214 14.90 -16.78 5.16
N ARG A 215 15.83 -16.35 4.32
CA ARG A 215 15.57 -16.12 2.91
C ARG A 215 15.26 -17.44 2.20
N TYR A 216 14.75 -17.34 0.95
CA TYR A 216 14.33 -18.49 0.17
C TYR A 216 15.35 -19.63 0.13
N ASP A 217 16.64 -19.33 -0.04
CA ASP A 217 17.72 -20.31 -0.12
C ASP A 217 17.90 -21.11 1.18
N GLY A 218 17.54 -20.55 2.32
CA GLY A 218 17.60 -21.19 3.63
C GLY A 218 16.30 -21.86 4.08
N LEU A 219 15.26 -21.88 3.23
CA LEU A 219 14.01 -22.57 3.54
C LEU A 219 14.15 -24.08 3.32
N TYR A 220 13.49 -24.84 4.19
CA TYR A 220 13.37 -26.28 4.03
C TYR A 220 12.32 -26.66 3.01
N CYS A 221 12.54 -27.81 2.34
CA CYS A 221 11.53 -28.47 1.52
C CYS A 221 10.66 -29.36 2.41
N PHE A 222 9.41 -29.61 1.98
CA PHE A 222 8.53 -30.53 2.72
C PHE A 222 9.11 -31.93 2.81
N GLU A 223 9.90 -32.37 1.83
CA GLU A 223 10.55 -33.69 1.81
C GLU A 223 11.54 -33.89 2.96
N GLU A 224 12.17 -32.80 3.43
CA GLU A 224 13.13 -32.81 4.55
C GLU A 224 12.42 -32.83 5.91
N THR A 225 11.25 -32.21 6.00
CA THR A 225 10.56 -31.96 7.28
C THR A 225 9.50 -33.00 7.61
N ILE A 226 8.86 -33.62 6.61
CA ILE A 226 7.79 -34.59 6.80
C ILE A 226 8.39 -35.99 6.82
N GLN A 227 8.02 -36.80 7.82
CA GLN A 227 8.46 -38.20 7.92
C GLN A 227 7.46 -39.20 7.32
N ASN A 228 6.17 -38.84 7.30
CA ASN A 228 5.10 -39.72 6.81
C ASN A 228 5.09 -39.80 5.28
N ASN A 229 5.41 -40.96 4.73
CA ASN A 229 5.47 -41.22 3.29
C ASN A 229 4.11 -41.03 2.56
N SER A 230 3.00 -41.35 3.22
CA SER A 230 1.66 -41.12 2.63
C SER A 230 1.38 -39.63 2.49
N VAL A 231 1.76 -38.83 3.47
CA VAL A 231 1.63 -37.36 3.41
C VAL A 231 2.56 -36.78 2.35
N LYS A 232 3.81 -37.25 2.26
CA LYS A 232 4.73 -36.86 1.18
C LYS A 232 4.14 -37.14 -0.20
N LEU A 233 3.58 -38.32 -0.41
CA LEU A 233 2.99 -38.71 -1.69
C LEU A 233 1.77 -37.83 -2.02
N MET A 234 0.93 -37.53 -1.03
CA MET A 234 -0.21 -36.64 -1.18
C MET A 234 0.22 -35.25 -1.64
N ILE A 235 1.24 -34.66 -0.99
CA ILE A 235 1.78 -33.34 -1.33
C ILE A 235 2.39 -33.37 -2.74
N LYS A 236 3.22 -34.37 -3.08
CA LYS A 236 3.77 -34.56 -4.43
C LYS A 236 2.66 -34.60 -5.49
N THR A 237 1.60 -35.33 -5.21
CA THR A 237 0.45 -35.45 -6.11
C THR A 237 -0.26 -34.08 -6.28
N ALA A 238 -0.44 -33.35 -5.18
CA ALA A 238 -1.03 -32.01 -5.23
C ALA A 238 -0.19 -31.03 -6.06
N LEU A 239 1.14 -31.08 -5.90
CA LEU A 239 2.08 -30.17 -6.56
C LEU A 239 2.51 -30.60 -7.97
N LYS A 240 2.05 -31.74 -8.51
CA LYS A 240 2.49 -32.31 -9.80
C LYS A 240 2.44 -31.35 -10.98
N ASN A 241 1.58 -30.35 -10.95
CA ASN A 241 1.42 -29.36 -12.02
C ASN A 241 2.09 -28.01 -11.71
N LEU A 242 2.78 -27.86 -10.59
CA LEU A 242 3.30 -26.58 -10.12
C LEU A 242 4.26 -25.94 -11.12
N GLU A 243 5.26 -26.69 -11.62
CA GLU A 243 6.22 -26.20 -12.61
C GLU A 243 5.53 -25.74 -13.91
N LYS A 244 4.54 -26.51 -14.37
CA LYS A 244 3.74 -26.15 -15.54
C LYS A 244 2.99 -24.83 -15.30
N TYR A 245 2.38 -24.68 -14.13
CA TYR A 245 1.65 -23.44 -13.77
C TYR A 245 2.61 -22.26 -13.65
N ALA A 246 3.78 -22.45 -13.08
CA ALA A 246 4.83 -21.44 -13.02
C ALA A 246 5.23 -20.97 -14.44
N SER A 247 5.55 -21.90 -15.32
CA SER A 247 5.94 -21.61 -16.72
C SER A 247 4.84 -20.84 -17.47
N LEU A 248 3.58 -21.28 -17.34
CA LEU A 248 2.44 -20.61 -17.98
C LEU A 248 2.22 -19.20 -17.44
N ALA A 249 2.37 -19.00 -16.13
CA ALA A 249 2.24 -17.70 -15.49
C ALA A 249 3.37 -16.74 -15.90
N MET A 250 4.60 -17.23 -15.96
CA MET A 250 5.76 -16.43 -16.39
C MET A 250 5.62 -15.97 -17.84
N MET A 251 5.10 -16.83 -18.73
CA MET A 251 4.93 -16.52 -20.16
C MET A 251 3.64 -15.73 -20.47
N ASP A 252 2.81 -15.40 -19.49
CA ASP A 252 1.44 -14.85 -19.66
C ASP A 252 0.57 -15.70 -20.61
N LYS A 253 0.72 -17.03 -20.55
CA LYS A 253 -0.02 -18.01 -21.37
C LYS A 253 -1.16 -18.70 -20.63
N VAL A 254 -1.56 -18.19 -19.49
CA VAL A 254 -2.65 -18.76 -18.69
C VAL A 254 -3.99 -18.43 -19.33
N LYS A 255 -4.62 -19.44 -19.93
CA LYS A 255 -5.93 -19.30 -20.60
C LYS A 255 -7.09 -19.12 -19.60
N ASN A 256 -7.15 -19.97 -18.58
CA ASN A 256 -8.17 -19.92 -17.53
C ASN A 256 -7.53 -19.56 -16.18
N LYS A 257 -7.51 -18.26 -15.86
CA LYS A 257 -6.89 -17.76 -14.65
C LYS A 257 -7.67 -18.14 -13.39
N GLU A 258 -9.01 -18.18 -13.46
CA GLU A 258 -9.88 -18.56 -12.35
C GLU A 258 -9.65 -20.01 -11.92
N PHE A 259 -9.61 -20.93 -12.89
CA PHE A 259 -9.27 -22.33 -12.63
C PHE A 259 -7.90 -22.45 -11.96
N MET A 260 -6.88 -21.75 -12.49
CA MET A 260 -5.53 -21.82 -11.93
C MET A 260 -5.46 -21.25 -10.49
N ILE A 261 -6.19 -20.18 -10.18
CA ILE A 261 -6.31 -19.67 -8.82
C ILE A 261 -6.91 -20.73 -7.89
N GLN A 262 -7.95 -21.42 -8.32
CA GLN A 262 -8.58 -22.48 -7.51
C GLN A 262 -7.60 -23.62 -7.22
N GLU A 263 -6.86 -24.08 -8.23
CA GLU A 263 -5.86 -25.14 -8.07
C GLU A 263 -4.71 -24.72 -7.15
N LEU A 264 -4.15 -23.52 -7.35
CA LEU A 264 -3.10 -22.98 -6.48
C LEU A 264 -3.60 -22.78 -5.03
N SER A 265 -4.84 -22.34 -4.86
CA SER A 265 -5.46 -22.20 -3.54
C SER A 265 -5.62 -23.54 -2.81
N LYS A 266 -5.98 -24.61 -3.54
CA LYS A 266 -6.02 -25.98 -2.99
C LYS A 266 -4.61 -26.45 -2.59
N MET A 267 -3.60 -26.18 -3.42
CA MET A 267 -2.20 -26.51 -3.08
C MET A 267 -1.76 -25.80 -1.80
N ILE A 268 -2.05 -24.50 -1.68
CA ILE A 268 -1.75 -23.71 -0.49
C ILE A 268 -2.44 -24.30 0.73
N GLN A 269 -3.71 -24.68 0.64
CA GLN A 269 -4.44 -25.29 1.76
C GLN A 269 -3.80 -26.61 2.20
N ILE A 270 -3.50 -27.51 1.27
CA ILE A 270 -2.84 -28.79 1.56
C ILE A 270 -1.47 -28.56 2.22
N LEU A 271 -0.70 -27.62 1.71
CA LEU A 271 0.60 -27.29 2.31
C LEU A 271 0.44 -26.74 3.73
N HIS A 272 -0.51 -25.85 3.98
CA HIS A 272 -0.75 -25.33 5.34
C HIS A 272 -1.25 -26.37 6.32
N ASP A 273 -1.96 -27.39 5.84
CA ASP A 273 -2.49 -28.46 6.70
C ASP A 273 -1.40 -29.47 7.12
N HIS A 274 -0.31 -29.58 6.34
CA HIS A 274 0.66 -30.65 6.52
C HIS A 274 2.13 -30.22 6.61
N VAL A 275 2.47 -29.01 6.14
CA VAL A 275 3.85 -28.52 6.08
C VAL A 275 4.04 -27.37 7.08
N SER A 276 5.13 -27.45 7.86
CA SER A 276 5.50 -26.34 8.73
C SER A 276 5.87 -25.09 7.92
N THR A 277 5.39 -23.95 8.37
CA THR A 277 5.70 -22.67 7.75
C THR A 277 6.88 -21.98 8.45
N PRO A 278 7.80 -21.36 7.72
CA PRO A 278 7.85 -21.20 6.25
C PRO A 278 8.46 -22.41 5.52
N SER A 279 8.06 -22.67 4.28
CA SER A 279 8.66 -23.66 3.40
C SER A 279 8.87 -23.12 1.98
N LYS A 280 9.71 -23.78 1.17
CA LYS A 280 9.97 -23.43 -0.23
C LYS A 280 8.69 -23.51 -1.04
N GLU A 281 7.97 -24.61 -0.94
CA GLU A 281 6.78 -24.91 -1.76
C GLU A 281 5.66 -23.91 -1.48
N ILE A 282 5.45 -23.52 -0.22
CA ILE A 282 4.45 -22.49 0.10
C ILE A 282 4.82 -21.16 -0.58
N ASN A 283 6.11 -20.76 -0.51
CA ASN A 283 6.54 -19.53 -1.18
C ASN A 283 6.36 -19.61 -2.71
N GLU A 284 6.72 -20.74 -3.33
CA GLU A 284 6.59 -20.93 -4.77
C GLU A 284 5.13 -20.85 -5.22
N VAL A 285 4.24 -21.58 -4.57
CA VAL A 285 2.81 -21.56 -4.90
C VAL A 285 2.23 -20.16 -4.72
N VAL A 286 2.60 -19.46 -3.63
CA VAL A 286 2.14 -18.11 -3.35
C VAL A 286 2.64 -17.11 -4.40
N GLU A 287 3.91 -17.19 -4.82
CA GLU A 287 4.43 -16.29 -5.85
C GLU A 287 3.75 -16.50 -7.22
N ILE A 288 3.45 -17.76 -7.59
CA ILE A 288 2.68 -18.05 -8.79
C ILE A 288 1.26 -17.49 -8.67
N LEU A 289 0.60 -17.66 -7.52
CA LEU A 289 -0.73 -17.13 -7.27
C LEU A 289 -0.77 -15.60 -7.36
N LYS A 290 0.21 -14.91 -6.75
CA LYS A 290 0.39 -13.45 -6.85
C LYS A 290 0.56 -13.01 -8.30
N ARG A 291 1.35 -13.76 -9.07
CA ARG A 291 1.55 -13.50 -10.50
C ARG A 291 0.24 -13.60 -11.27
N ILE A 292 -0.58 -14.64 -11.03
CA ILE A 292 -1.87 -14.78 -11.69
C ILE A 292 -2.82 -13.62 -11.37
N TYR A 293 -2.88 -13.19 -10.11
CA TYR A 293 -3.65 -12.00 -9.74
C TYR A 293 -3.18 -10.73 -10.47
N GLY A 294 -1.87 -10.53 -10.58
CA GLY A 294 -1.30 -9.45 -11.38
C GLY A 294 -1.71 -9.52 -12.86
N LEU A 295 -1.73 -10.71 -13.45
CA LEU A 295 -2.16 -10.94 -14.85
C LEU A 295 -3.67 -10.78 -15.08
N ILE A 296 -4.50 -10.87 -14.06
CA ILE A 296 -5.93 -10.54 -14.13
C ILE A 296 -6.13 -9.03 -14.20
N GLY A 297 -5.42 -8.34 -13.34
CA GLY A 297 -5.44 -6.90 -13.22
C GLY A 297 -4.16 -6.25 -13.75
N ASN A 298 -3.74 -5.17 -13.09
CA ASN A 298 -2.50 -4.45 -13.37
C ASN A 298 -2.28 -4.12 -14.87
N LYS A 299 -3.39 -3.96 -15.62
CA LYS A 299 -3.37 -3.56 -17.02
C LYS A 299 -3.74 -2.09 -17.13
N PHE A 300 -2.86 -1.31 -17.73
CA PHE A 300 -3.09 0.10 -17.94
C PHE A 300 -3.73 0.32 -19.31
N VAL A 301 -4.94 0.86 -19.31
CA VAL A 301 -5.59 1.32 -20.54
C VAL A 301 -5.48 2.83 -20.56
N LEU A 302 -4.73 3.36 -21.52
CA LEU A 302 -4.70 4.81 -21.75
C LEU A 302 -6.13 5.30 -22.04
N PRO A 303 -6.59 6.38 -21.36
CA PRO A 303 -7.83 7.00 -21.74
C PRO A 303 -7.74 7.37 -23.22
N LYS A 304 -8.76 7.04 -23.99
CA LYS A 304 -8.90 7.63 -25.33
C LYS A 304 -9.01 9.14 -25.15
N ILE A 305 -8.04 9.87 -25.70
CA ILE A 305 -8.00 11.34 -25.72
C ILE A 305 -9.11 11.83 -26.65
#